data_0b4e29725ed1e61b270a212ce2b6a80d
#
_entry.id   0b4e29725ed1e61b270a212ce2b6a80d
#
_cell.length_a   1.000
_cell.length_b   1.000
_cell.length_c   1.000
_cell.angle_alpha   90.00
_cell.angle_beta   90.00
_cell.angle_gamma   90.00
#
_symmetry.space_group_name_H-M   'P 1'
#
loop_
_entity.id
_entity.type
_entity.pdbx_description
1 polymer ?
#
loop_
_entity_poly.entity_id
_entity_poly.type
_entity_poly.pdbx_seq_one_letter_code
_entity_poly.pdbx_strand_id
1 'polypeptide(L)'
;LTDSGGFQVFSLTGIRKLSENGCEFRSHVDGSKHLFTPENVMDIERIIGADIMMAFDECPPGTADFGYARKSLDLTHRWLDRCIKRFSATEDKYGHHQALFPIVQGCVYPELRRESAQFMAERDAEGYAIGGLAVGEPAEKMYEMIEVVNEILPKDKPRYLMGVGTPQNILEAIERGVDMFDCVMPTRNGRNAMLFTYNGTMNMKNKKWENDFSPIDPDGCDIDVITSKAYLHHLFKAGELLAMQIASIHNLAFYLRLVTDARTHIEQGDFVQWKASVIEQLGRRI
;
A
#
# COMPACT_ATOMS: atom_id res chain seq x y z
N LEU A 1 11.90 -0.38 1.08
CA LEU A 1 11.30 0.50 0.08
C LEU A 1 11.02 1.87 0.71
N THR A 2 11.29 2.96 -0.02
CA THR A 2 10.88 4.34 0.34
C THR A 2 9.92 4.91 -0.70
N ASP A 3 8.87 5.60 -0.21
CA ASP A 3 7.96 6.36 -1.07
C ASP A 3 8.56 7.73 -1.39
N SER A 4 8.26 8.26 -2.59
CA SER A 4 8.77 9.54 -3.09
C SER A 4 8.23 10.78 -2.35
N GLY A 5 7.19 10.60 -1.54
CA GLY A 5 6.48 11.69 -0.87
C GLY A 5 5.37 12.34 -1.71
N GLY A 6 5.09 11.87 -2.92
CA GLY A 6 4.04 12.41 -3.79
C GLY A 6 2.66 12.41 -3.14
N PHE A 7 2.24 11.27 -2.58
CA PHE A 7 0.97 11.14 -1.87
C PHE A 7 0.93 11.94 -0.56
N GLN A 8 2.01 11.96 0.21
CA GLN A 8 2.09 12.70 1.48
C GLN A 8 1.94 14.20 1.24
N VAL A 9 2.59 14.73 0.21
CA VAL A 9 2.44 16.13 -0.22
C VAL A 9 1.03 16.39 -0.78
N PHE A 10 0.43 15.40 -1.47
CA PHE A 10 -0.96 15.48 -1.89
C PHE A 10 -1.90 15.66 -0.69
N SER A 11 -1.70 14.96 0.41
CA SER A 11 -2.53 15.04 1.61
C SER A 11 -2.48 16.41 2.32
N LEU A 12 -1.46 17.24 2.03
CA LEU A 12 -1.31 18.62 2.54
C LEU A 12 -2.17 19.62 1.76
N THR A 13 -3.46 19.32 1.60
CA THR A 13 -4.40 20.18 0.88
C THR A 13 -4.42 21.61 1.46
N GLY A 14 -4.36 22.62 0.57
CA GLY A 14 -4.39 24.05 0.94
C GLY A 14 -3.04 24.69 1.24
N ILE A 15 -1.97 23.89 1.39
CA ILE A 15 -0.60 24.39 1.66
C ILE A 15 0.44 23.92 0.64
N ARG A 16 -0.03 23.35 -0.49
CA ARG A 16 0.83 22.90 -1.60
C ARG A 16 0.55 23.69 -2.88
N LYS A 17 1.56 23.82 -3.73
CA LYS A 17 1.47 24.39 -5.07
C LYS A 17 2.22 23.50 -6.05
N LEU A 18 1.46 22.90 -6.98
CA LEU A 18 2.00 22.10 -8.08
C LEU A 18 2.43 22.99 -9.24
N SER A 19 3.52 22.62 -9.89
CA SER A 19 4.04 23.24 -11.11
C SER A 19 4.80 22.21 -11.93
N GLU A 20 5.19 22.52 -13.15
CA GLU A 20 6.07 21.67 -13.97
C GLU A 20 7.40 21.37 -13.26
N ASN A 21 7.89 22.30 -12.46
CA ASN A 21 9.17 22.17 -11.76
C ASN A 21 9.10 21.15 -10.61
N GLY A 22 7.95 21.05 -9.93
CA GLY A 22 7.77 20.19 -8.77
C GLY A 22 6.62 20.66 -7.89
N CYS A 23 6.63 20.25 -6.63
CA CYS A 23 5.64 20.61 -5.63
C CYS A 23 6.25 21.45 -4.50
N GLU A 24 5.79 22.70 -4.37
CA GLU A 24 6.08 23.54 -3.21
C GLU A 24 5.06 23.28 -2.11
N PHE A 25 5.51 23.10 -0.88
CA PHE A 25 4.63 22.91 0.28
C PHE A 25 5.25 23.49 1.55
N ARG A 26 4.44 23.53 2.61
CA ARG A 26 4.89 23.91 3.95
C ARG A 26 4.87 22.70 4.88
N SER A 27 5.92 22.58 5.68
CA SER A 27 5.95 21.60 6.80
C SER A 27 4.82 21.92 7.78
N HIS A 28 4.09 20.87 8.18
CA HIS A 28 3.07 20.98 9.22
C HIS A 28 3.68 21.05 10.64
N VAL A 29 4.97 20.76 10.78
CA VAL A 29 5.68 20.75 12.08
C VAL A 29 6.13 22.16 12.44
N ASP A 30 6.78 22.87 11.52
CA ASP A 30 7.42 24.16 11.78
C ASP A 30 7.06 25.28 10.79
N GLY A 31 6.23 24.97 9.76
CA GLY A 31 5.80 25.91 8.74
C GLY A 31 6.86 26.24 7.69
N SER A 32 8.05 25.61 7.74
CA SER A 32 9.12 25.83 6.77
C SER A 32 8.66 25.48 5.34
N LYS A 33 9.16 26.22 4.35
CA LYS A 33 8.87 25.98 2.94
C LYS A 33 9.83 24.97 2.35
N HIS A 34 9.28 24.03 1.59
CA HIS A 34 10.01 23.00 0.87
C HIS A 34 9.56 22.96 -0.59
N LEU A 35 10.48 22.60 -1.46
CA LEU A 35 10.21 22.31 -2.87
C LEU A 35 10.72 20.90 -3.17
N PHE A 36 9.81 19.98 -3.48
CA PHE A 36 10.14 18.68 -4.03
C PHE A 36 10.13 18.77 -5.56
N THR A 37 11.27 18.45 -6.17
CA THR A 37 11.40 18.26 -7.62
C THR A 37 11.77 16.80 -7.89
N PRO A 38 11.52 16.27 -9.09
CA PRO A 38 11.94 14.90 -9.43
C PRO A 38 13.42 14.65 -9.12
N GLU A 39 14.28 15.63 -9.37
CA GLU A 39 15.72 15.50 -9.15
C GLU A 39 16.09 15.43 -7.66
N ASN A 40 15.57 16.36 -6.85
CA ASN A 40 15.96 16.39 -5.43
C ASN A 40 15.31 15.25 -4.62
N VAL A 41 14.16 14.74 -5.05
CA VAL A 41 13.56 13.53 -4.45
C VAL A 41 14.47 12.31 -4.69
N MET A 42 15.00 12.13 -5.91
CA MET A 42 15.98 11.06 -6.17
C MET A 42 17.23 11.22 -5.30
N ASP A 43 17.72 12.44 -5.11
CA ASP A 43 18.86 12.69 -4.22
C ASP A 43 18.57 12.35 -2.76
N ILE A 44 17.37 12.68 -2.28
CA ILE A 44 16.91 12.36 -0.92
C ILE A 44 16.84 10.84 -0.74
N GLU A 45 16.23 10.12 -1.67
CA GLU A 45 16.09 8.67 -1.58
C GLU A 45 17.42 7.94 -1.69
N ARG A 46 18.37 8.45 -2.50
CA ARG A 46 19.76 7.98 -2.49
C ARG A 46 20.41 8.15 -1.11
N ILE A 47 20.12 9.25 -0.40
CA ILE A 47 20.64 9.49 0.95
C ILE A 47 19.99 8.58 1.99
N ILE A 48 18.69 8.30 1.86
CA ILE A 48 17.97 7.35 2.74
C ILE A 48 18.53 5.94 2.56
N GLY A 49 18.88 5.54 1.34
CA GLY A 49 19.54 4.27 1.06
C GLY A 49 18.59 3.07 1.04
N ALA A 50 17.34 3.24 0.63
CA ALA A 50 16.42 2.12 0.47
C ALA A 50 16.81 1.22 -0.72
N ASP A 51 16.50 -0.07 -0.66
CA ASP A 51 16.73 -1.02 -1.76
C ASP A 51 15.81 -0.69 -2.96
N ILE A 52 14.61 -0.18 -2.71
CA ILE A 52 13.65 0.22 -3.73
C ILE A 52 13.25 1.69 -3.47
N MET A 53 13.44 2.53 -4.47
CA MET A 53 13.10 3.95 -4.51
C MET A 53 11.88 4.14 -5.41
N MET A 54 10.90 4.96 -4.99
CA MET A 54 9.75 5.28 -5.82
C MET A 54 9.99 6.54 -6.63
N ALA A 55 9.63 6.54 -7.91
CA ALA A 55 9.67 7.75 -8.71
C ALA A 55 8.69 8.81 -8.18
N PHE A 56 9.09 10.10 -8.27
CA PHE A 56 8.22 11.18 -7.85
C PHE A 56 7.06 11.36 -8.83
N ASP A 57 5.83 11.33 -8.31
CA ASP A 57 4.60 11.38 -9.10
C ASP A 57 3.60 12.39 -8.53
N GLU A 58 2.55 12.69 -9.30
CA GLU A 58 1.36 13.35 -8.79
C GLU A 58 0.24 12.33 -8.65
N CYS A 59 -0.24 12.14 -7.42
CA CYS A 59 -1.39 11.30 -7.10
C CYS A 59 -2.66 12.19 -7.02
N PRO A 60 -3.53 12.22 -8.04
CA PRO A 60 -4.78 12.96 -7.99
C PRO A 60 -5.81 12.27 -7.10
N PRO A 61 -6.85 13.01 -6.58
CA PRO A 61 -7.95 12.36 -5.86
C PRO A 61 -8.69 11.37 -6.76
N GLY A 62 -9.17 10.26 -6.19
CA GLY A 62 -9.94 9.24 -6.93
C GLY A 62 -11.22 9.77 -7.59
N THR A 63 -11.72 10.93 -7.13
CA THR A 63 -12.88 11.65 -7.69
C THR A 63 -12.50 12.67 -8.75
N ALA A 64 -11.24 12.75 -9.17
CA ALA A 64 -10.79 13.69 -10.20
C ALA A 64 -11.55 13.45 -11.52
N ASP A 65 -11.96 14.53 -12.18
CA ASP A 65 -12.50 14.44 -13.53
C ASP A 65 -11.42 14.01 -14.54
N PHE A 66 -11.87 13.56 -15.71
CA PHE A 66 -10.97 13.08 -16.76
C PHE A 66 -9.92 14.12 -17.20
N GLY A 67 -10.33 15.39 -17.29
CA GLY A 67 -9.44 16.47 -17.74
C GLY A 67 -8.31 16.74 -16.74
N TYR A 68 -8.59 16.67 -15.45
CA TYR A 68 -7.57 16.77 -14.42
C TYR A 68 -6.70 15.51 -14.37
N ALA A 69 -7.31 14.32 -14.40
CA ALA A 69 -6.60 13.06 -14.41
C ALA A 69 -5.59 12.96 -15.59
N ARG A 70 -5.98 13.43 -16.78
CA ARG A 70 -5.11 13.52 -17.97
C ARG A 70 -3.90 14.45 -17.72
N LYS A 71 -4.15 15.65 -17.22
CA LYS A 71 -3.08 16.63 -16.95
C LYS A 71 -2.10 16.12 -15.89
N SER A 72 -2.62 15.48 -14.86
CA SER A 72 -1.83 14.85 -13.80
C SER A 72 -0.95 13.73 -14.35
N LEU A 73 -1.53 12.87 -15.21
CA LEU A 73 -0.80 11.80 -15.86
C LEU A 73 0.36 12.32 -16.72
N ASP A 74 0.08 13.31 -17.57
CA ASP A 74 1.09 13.93 -18.42
C ASP A 74 2.23 14.55 -17.59
N LEU A 75 1.92 15.15 -16.45
CA LEU A 75 2.92 15.69 -15.52
C LEU A 75 3.75 14.57 -14.89
N THR A 76 3.11 13.51 -14.40
CA THR A 76 3.78 12.34 -13.82
C THR A 76 4.75 11.70 -14.83
N HIS A 77 4.36 11.56 -16.09
CA HIS A 77 5.22 11.03 -17.13
C HIS A 77 6.49 11.88 -17.34
N ARG A 78 6.34 13.22 -17.42
CA ARG A 78 7.50 14.12 -17.56
C ARG A 78 8.39 14.12 -16.32
N TRP A 79 7.80 14.00 -15.13
CA TRP A 79 8.55 13.88 -13.89
C TRP A 79 9.30 12.55 -13.80
N LEU A 80 8.71 11.44 -14.28
CA LEU A 80 9.41 10.17 -14.34
C LEU A 80 10.66 10.24 -15.22
N ASP A 81 10.59 10.84 -16.40
CA ASP A 81 11.76 10.99 -17.28
C ASP A 81 12.89 11.80 -16.58
N ARG A 82 12.52 12.79 -15.77
CA ARG A 82 13.47 13.56 -14.96
C ARG A 82 14.04 12.73 -13.80
N CYS A 83 13.21 11.93 -13.13
CA CYS A 83 13.65 10.98 -12.10
C CYS A 83 14.68 9.99 -12.66
N ILE A 84 14.36 9.34 -13.78
CA ILE A 84 15.26 8.37 -14.44
C ILE A 84 16.58 9.03 -14.82
N LYS A 85 16.54 10.22 -15.41
CA LYS A 85 17.75 10.98 -15.75
C LYS A 85 18.62 11.28 -14.53
N ARG A 86 17.99 11.71 -13.41
CA ARG A 86 18.74 11.99 -12.17
C ARG A 86 19.25 10.73 -11.53
N PHE A 87 18.45 9.67 -11.46
CA PHE A 87 18.82 8.36 -10.91
C PHE A 87 20.05 7.81 -11.65
N SER A 88 20.05 7.83 -12.99
CA SER A 88 21.18 7.36 -13.82
C SER A 88 22.43 8.24 -13.71
N ALA A 89 22.30 9.49 -13.28
CA ALA A 89 23.41 10.41 -13.07
C ALA A 89 23.98 10.35 -11.64
N THR A 90 23.43 9.51 -10.76
CA THR A 90 23.85 9.35 -9.37
C THR A 90 24.22 7.92 -9.08
N GLU A 91 25.16 7.69 -8.15
CA GLU A 91 25.63 6.37 -7.74
C GLU A 91 24.97 5.92 -6.43
N ASP A 92 24.92 4.62 -6.22
CA ASP A 92 24.53 3.99 -4.96
C ASP A 92 25.50 4.42 -3.85
N LYS A 93 24.98 4.85 -2.69
CA LYS A 93 25.81 5.45 -1.63
C LYS A 93 26.30 4.46 -0.58
N TYR A 94 25.64 3.31 -0.43
CA TYR A 94 25.86 2.42 0.71
C TYR A 94 26.35 1.03 0.32
N GLY A 95 26.87 0.86 -0.91
CA GLY A 95 27.48 -0.38 -1.38
C GLY A 95 26.47 -1.48 -1.73
N HIS A 96 25.18 -1.18 -1.82
CA HIS A 96 24.13 -2.04 -2.35
C HIS A 96 23.38 -1.34 -3.48
N HIS A 97 22.86 -2.13 -4.39
CA HIS A 97 22.05 -1.65 -5.50
C HIS A 97 20.71 -1.09 -5.00
N GLN A 98 20.27 0.02 -5.59
CA GLN A 98 18.96 0.63 -5.35
C GLN A 98 18.16 0.61 -6.66
N ALA A 99 17.02 -0.06 -6.67
CA ALA A 99 16.10 -0.11 -7.79
C ALA A 99 15.18 1.12 -7.82
N LEU A 100 14.85 1.64 -9.01
CA LEU A 100 13.86 2.71 -9.20
C LEU A 100 12.56 2.11 -9.77
N PHE A 101 11.45 2.26 -9.04
CA PHE A 101 10.13 1.84 -9.50
C PHE A 101 9.31 3.04 -9.98
N PRO A 102 8.90 3.09 -11.26
CA PRO A 102 7.91 4.05 -11.76
C PRO A 102 6.51 3.70 -11.24
N ILE A 103 5.63 4.72 -11.18
CA ILE A 103 4.28 4.59 -10.63
C ILE A 103 3.25 4.81 -11.75
N VAL A 104 2.47 3.78 -12.06
CA VAL A 104 1.33 3.87 -12.99
C VAL A 104 0.21 4.66 -12.32
N GLN A 105 -0.20 5.76 -12.95
CA GLN A 105 -1.32 6.60 -12.53
C GLN A 105 -2.45 6.55 -13.57
N GLY A 106 -3.53 7.33 -13.40
CA GLY A 106 -4.67 7.39 -14.35
C GLY A 106 -6.04 7.29 -13.69
N CYS A 107 -6.13 7.43 -12.35
CA CYS A 107 -7.38 7.31 -11.59
C CYS A 107 -8.13 6.02 -11.94
N VAL A 108 -9.45 6.14 -12.19
CA VAL A 108 -10.35 5.02 -12.56
C VAL A 108 -10.68 5.00 -14.06
N TYR A 109 -9.82 5.58 -14.88
CA TYR A 109 -10.00 5.68 -16.34
C TYR A 109 -9.14 4.64 -17.06
N PRO A 110 -9.74 3.58 -17.65
CA PRO A 110 -8.98 2.49 -18.28
C PRO A 110 -8.01 2.94 -19.39
N GLU A 111 -8.42 3.93 -20.21
CA GLU A 111 -7.57 4.48 -21.26
C GLU A 111 -6.31 5.18 -20.69
N LEU A 112 -6.45 5.93 -19.60
CA LEU A 112 -5.32 6.57 -18.94
C LEU A 112 -4.39 5.54 -18.28
N ARG A 113 -4.96 4.52 -17.66
CA ARG A 113 -4.21 3.40 -17.06
C ARG A 113 -3.41 2.63 -18.11
N ARG A 114 -4.01 2.34 -19.29
CA ARG A 114 -3.31 1.68 -20.40
C ARG A 114 -2.14 2.52 -20.88
N GLU A 115 -2.38 3.79 -21.17
CA GLU A 115 -1.34 4.71 -21.62
C GLU A 115 -0.20 4.80 -20.61
N SER A 116 -0.52 4.96 -19.32
CA SER A 116 0.48 5.00 -18.27
C SER A 116 1.27 3.70 -18.18
N ALA A 117 0.61 2.55 -18.18
CA ALA A 117 1.29 1.26 -18.11
C ALA A 117 2.22 1.03 -19.31
N GLN A 118 1.82 1.41 -20.51
CA GLN A 118 2.65 1.34 -21.72
C GLN A 118 3.87 2.27 -21.56
N PHE A 119 3.64 3.52 -21.16
CA PHE A 119 4.70 4.49 -20.93
C PHE A 119 5.74 4.00 -19.92
N MET A 120 5.30 3.36 -18.81
CA MET A 120 6.20 2.81 -17.80
C MET A 120 6.95 1.58 -18.31
N ALA A 121 6.26 0.65 -18.98
CA ALA A 121 6.85 -0.58 -19.50
C ALA A 121 7.97 -0.32 -20.53
N GLU A 122 7.86 0.74 -21.35
CA GLU A 122 8.89 1.14 -22.32
C GLU A 122 10.21 1.60 -21.66
N ARG A 123 10.23 1.85 -20.37
CA ARG A 123 11.40 2.33 -19.61
C ARG A 123 12.19 1.23 -18.92
N ASP A 124 11.81 -0.02 -19.14
CA ASP A 124 12.50 -1.24 -18.67
C ASP A 124 13.00 -1.14 -17.21
N ALA A 125 12.09 -0.77 -16.29
CA ALA A 125 12.40 -0.67 -14.88
C ALA A 125 12.55 -2.05 -14.22
N GLU A 126 13.15 -2.08 -13.04
CA GLU A 126 13.33 -3.32 -12.28
C GLU A 126 12.04 -3.83 -11.62
N GLY A 127 11.05 -2.97 -11.48
CA GLY A 127 9.72 -3.26 -11.01
C GLY A 127 8.80 -2.07 -11.24
N TYR A 128 7.51 -2.23 -11.00
CA TYR A 128 6.49 -1.22 -11.32
C TYR A 128 5.50 -1.08 -10.17
N ALA A 129 5.10 0.15 -9.86
CA ALA A 129 4.04 0.39 -8.90
C ALA A 129 2.73 0.79 -9.58
N ILE A 130 1.63 0.46 -8.93
CA ILE A 130 0.27 0.83 -9.30
C ILE A 130 -0.23 1.78 -8.20
N GLY A 131 -0.23 3.07 -8.50
CA GLY A 131 -0.67 4.12 -7.58
C GLY A 131 -2.05 4.66 -7.90
N GLY A 132 -2.56 5.59 -7.07
CA GLY A 132 -3.83 6.28 -7.28
C GLY A 132 -5.06 5.39 -7.30
N LEU A 133 -5.02 4.27 -6.58
CA LEU A 133 -6.14 3.38 -6.27
C LEU A 133 -6.32 3.29 -4.76
N ALA A 134 -7.46 2.73 -4.29
CA ALA A 134 -7.87 2.72 -2.88
C ALA A 134 -8.00 4.14 -2.27
N VAL A 135 -8.38 5.12 -3.09
CA VAL A 135 -8.56 6.54 -2.72
C VAL A 135 -10.03 6.98 -2.76
N GLY A 136 -10.97 6.02 -2.62
CA GLY A 136 -12.41 6.26 -2.49
C GLY A 136 -13.30 5.58 -3.53
N GLU A 137 -12.73 4.91 -4.54
CA GLU A 137 -13.47 4.10 -5.50
C GLU A 137 -13.95 2.77 -4.90
N PRO A 138 -15.03 2.15 -5.46
CA PRO A 138 -15.43 0.79 -5.12
C PRO A 138 -14.32 -0.23 -5.43
N ALA A 139 -14.26 -1.31 -4.64
CA ALA A 139 -13.23 -2.36 -4.79
C ALA A 139 -13.23 -2.99 -6.18
N GLU A 140 -14.41 -3.22 -6.76
CA GLU A 140 -14.57 -3.79 -8.11
C GLU A 140 -13.91 -2.91 -9.18
N LYS A 141 -14.00 -1.57 -8.99
CA LYS A 141 -13.35 -0.63 -9.91
C LYS A 141 -11.84 -0.64 -9.79
N MET A 142 -11.35 -0.78 -8.56
CA MET A 142 -9.93 -0.98 -8.31
C MET A 142 -9.43 -2.27 -8.99
N TYR A 143 -10.15 -3.38 -8.86
CA TYR A 143 -9.78 -4.66 -9.49
C TYR A 143 -9.74 -4.56 -11.02
N GLU A 144 -10.74 -3.92 -11.63
CA GLU A 144 -10.77 -3.65 -13.06
C GLU A 144 -9.51 -2.87 -13.51
N MET A 145 -9.12 -1.84 -12.76
CA MET A 145 -7.93 -1.04 -13.10
C MET A 145 -6.63 -1.83 -12.92
N ILE A 146 -6.54 -2.73 -11.93
CA ILE A 146 -5.40 -3.63 -11.77
C ILE A 146 -5.29 -4.57 -12.98
N GLU A 147 -6.38 -5.15 -13.44
CA GLU A 147 -6.40 -6.02 -14.63
C GLU A 147 -5.91 -5.27 -15.86
N VAL A 148 -6.45 -4.08 -16.12
CA VAL A 148 -6.04 -3.22 -17.26
C VAL A 148 -4.55 -2.93 -17.25
N VAL A 149 -3.96 -2.67 -16.09
CA VAL A 149 -2.53 -2.36 -15.95
C VAL A 149 -1.69 -3.63 -16.12
N ASN A 150 -2.10 -4.72 -15.49
CA ASN A 150 -1.34 -5.97 -15.47
C ASN A 150 -1.39 -6.75 -16.78
N GLU A 151 -2.31 -6.42 -17.69
CA GLU A 151 -2.27 -6.90 -19.09
C GLU A 151 -1.04 -6.36 -19.84
N ILE A 152 -0.47 -5.22 -19.41
CA ILE A 152 0.57 -4.49 -20.12
C ILE A 152 1.93 -4.61 -19.43
N LEU A 153 1.95 -4.48 -18.10
CA LEU A 153 3.20 -4.53 -17.33
C LEU A 153 3.90 -5.90 -17.47
N PRO A 154 5.25 -5.93 -17.57
CA PRO A 154 6.01 -7.16 -17.65
C PRO A 154 5.67 -8.15 -16.54
N LYS A 155 5.49 -9.42 -16.88
CA LYS A 155 5.10 -10.48 -15.93
C LYS A 155 6.26 -11.00 -15.09
N ASP A 156 7.46 -10.77 -15.54
CA ASP A 156 8.72 -11.18 -14.92
C ASP A 156 9.33 -10.09 -14.01
N LYS A 157 8.61 -8.98 -13.83
CA LYS A 157 9.01 -7.87 -12.96
C LYS A 157 8.02 -7.72 -11.80
N PRO A 158 8.51 -7.35 -10.58
CA PRO A 158 7.63 -7.10 -9.43
C PRO A 158 6.60 -5.99 -9.70
N ARG A 159 5.36 -6.22 -9.27
CA ARG A 159 4.23 -5.29 -9.36
C ARG A 159 3.76 -4.94 -7.96
N TYR A 160 3.87 -3.68 -7.61
CA TYR A 160 3.59 -3.15 -6.29
C TYR A 160 2.29 -2.35 -6.30
N LEU A 161 1.24 -2.82 -5.60
CA LEU A 161 -0.01 -2.08 -5.41
C LEU A 161 0.08 -1.24 -4.15
N MET A 162 0.10 0.08 -4.31
CA MET A 162 0.32 1.03 -3.23
C MET A 162 -0.93 1.26 -2.37
N GLY A 163 -0.74 1.24 -1.05
CA GLY A 163 -1.76 1.64 -0.09
C GLY A 163 -2.92 0.64 0.13
N VAL A 164 -2.83 -0.58 -0.39
CA VAL A 164 -3.90 -1.60 -0.31
C VAL A 164 -3.49 -2.74 0.63
N GLY A 165 -4.30 -3.25 1.52
CA GLY A 165 -5.64 -2.87 1.90
C GLY A 165 -6.25 -3.90 2.84
N THR A 166 -7.51 -4.28 2.63
CA THR A 166 -8.13 -5.35 3.41
C THR A 166 -7.56 -6.73 3.04
N PRO A 167 -7.68 -7.75 3.92
CA PRO A 167 -7.28 -9.12 3.57
C PRO A 167 -7.87 -9.61 2.25
N GLN A 168 -9.15 -9.31 1.99
CA GLN A 168 -9.81 -9.67 0.74
C GLN A 168 -9.18 -8.94 -0.46
N ASN A 169 -8.94 -7.62 -0.35
CA ASN A 169 -8.36 -6.85 -1.44
C ASN A 169 -6.95 -7.35 -1.81
N ILE A 170 -6.17 -7.79 -0.82
CA ILE A 170 -4.86 -8.38 -1.04
C ILE A 170 -4.98 -9.68 -1.85
N LEU A 171 -5.86 -10.61 -1.44
CA LEU A 171 -6.03 -11.87 -2.16
C LEU A 171 -6.59 -11.67 -3.58
N GLU A 172 -7.53 -10.73 -3.75
CA GLU A 172 -8.05 -10.36 -5.08
C GLU A 172 -6.98 -9.73 -5.97
N ALA A 173 -6.10 -8.90 -5.41
CA ALA A 173 -5.02 -8.30 -6.17
C ALA A 173 -3.91 -9.31 -6.52
N ILE A 174 -3.59 -10.26 -5.63
CA ILE A 174 -2.66 -11.36 -5.91
C ILE A 174 -3.14 -12.20 -7.10
N GLU A 175 -4.43 -12.56 -7.14
CA GLU A 175 -5.01 -13.31 -8.28
C GLU A 175 -4.83 -12.57 -9.60
N ARG A 176 -4.81 -11.24 -9.56
CA ARG A 176 -4.61 -10.36 -10.71
C ARG A 176 -3.15 -10.04 -11.02
N GLY A 177 -2.21 -10.71 -10.31
CA GLY A 177 -0.78 -10.63 -10.58
C GLY A 177 -0.06 -9.49 -9.88
N VAL A 178 -0.52 -9.06 -8.71
CA VAL A 178 0.21 -8.14 -7.84
C VAL A 178 1.10 -8.91 -6.87
N ASP A 179 2.34 -8.45 -6.67
CA ASP A 179 3.37 -9.12 -5.88
C ASP A 179 3.66 -8.46 -4.54
N MET A 180 3.50 -7.13 -4.44
CA MET A 180 3.90 -6.35 -3.28
C MET A 180 2.78 -5.40 -2.83
N PHE A 181 2.73 -5.17 -1.52
CA PHE A 181 1.70 -4.33 -0.87
C PHE A 181 2.29 -3.54 0.28
N ASP A 182 1.72 -2.39 0.56
CA ASP A 182 1.79 -1.70 1.84
C ASP A 182 0.38 -1.29 2.28
N CYS A 183 0.14 -1.23 3.57
CA CYS A 183 -1.06 -0.56 4.07
C CYS A 183 -0.96 -0.21 5.56
N VAL A 184 -1.70 0.81 5.96
CA VAL A 184 -1.80 1.22 7.37
C VAL A 184 -2.81 0.40 8.16
N MET A 185 -3.61 -0.43 7.50
CA MET A 185 -4.76 -1.11 8.12
C MET A 185 -4.39 -2.02 9.29
N PRO A 186 -3.33 -2.84 9.25
CA PRO A 186 -3.01 -3.70 10.38
C PRO A 186 -2.86 -2.92 11.68
N THR A 187 -2.01 -1.90 11.68
CA THR A 187 -1.71 -1.12 12.88
C THR A 187 -2.81 -0.11 13.22
N ARG A 188 -3.40 0.56 12.20
CA ARG A 188 -4.51 1.51 12.42
C ARG A 188 -5.72 0.81 13.01
N ASN A 189 -6.12 -0.33 12.48
CA ASN A 189 -7.24 -1.11 12.98
C ASN A 189 -6.93 -1.73 14.34
N GLY A 190 -5.72 -2.24 14.56
CA GLY A 190 -5.25 -2.72 15.87
C GLY A 190 -5.40 -1.65 16.95
N ARG A 191 -4.92 -0.42 16.70
CA ARG A 191 -5.10 0.71 17.64
C ARG A 191 -6.57 1.07 17.90
N ASN A 192 -7.47 0.72 16.98
CA ASN A 192 -8.92 0.93 17.12
C ASN A 192 -9.68 -0.32 17.62
N ALA A 193 -8.95 -1.31 18.14
CA ALA A 193 -9.49 -2.56 18.68
C ALA A 193 -10.13 -3.50 17.64
N MET A 194 -9.77 -3.36 16.37
CA MET A 194 -10.21 -4.25 15.30
C MET A 194 -9.09 -5.23 14.95
N LEU A 195 -9.35 -6.52 15.12
CA LEU A 195 -8.43 -7.61 14.81
C LEU A 195 -8.92 -8.40 13.59
N PHE A 196 -7.96 -8.87 12.79
CA PHE A 196 -8.23 -9.71 11.62
C PHE A 196 -7.86 -11.17 11.91
N THR A 197 -8.72 -12.10 11.54
CA THR A 197 -8.47 -13.56 11.62
C THR A 197 -9.02 -14.25 10.37
N TYR A 198 -8.64 -15.49 10.13
CA TYR A 198 -9.26 -16.30 9.07
C TYR A 198 -10.76 -16.54 9.26
N ASN A 199 -11.26 -16.44 10.49
CA ASN A 199 -12.68 -16.60 10.80
C ASN A 199 -13.48 -15.29 10.66
N GLY A 200 -12.79 -14.16 10.44
CA GLY A 200 -13.41 -12.85 10.32
C GLY A 200 -12.75 -11.77 11.18
N THR A 201 -13.40 -10.63 11.27
CA THR A 201 -12.93 -9.48 12.05
C THR A 201 -13.55 -9.45 13.43
N MET A 202 -12.73 -9.22 14.47
CA MET A 202 -13.14 -9.07 15.86
C MET A 202 -13.03 -7.60 16.29
N ASN A 203 -14.10 -7.05 16.85
CA ASN A 203 -14.00 -5.76 17.56
C ASN A 203 -13.85 -6.02 19.06
N MET A 204 -12.66 -5.82 19.60
CA MET A 204 -12.34 -6.10 21.00
C MET A 204 -13.04 -5.19 22.01
N LYS A 205 -13.75 -4.13 21.57
CA LYS A 205 -14.63 -3.32 22.44
C LYS A 205 -15.98 -3.98 22.70
N ASN A 206 -16.34 -5.02 21.95
CA ASN A 206 -17.62 -5.72 22.14
C ASN A 206 -17.66 -6.45 23.48
N LYS A 207 -18.76 -6.28 24.23
CA LYS A 207 -18.99 -6.89 25.53
C LYS A 207 -18.93 -8.43 25.53
N LYS A 208 -19.22 -9.06 24.41
CA LYS A 208 -19.19 -10.53 24.28
C LYS A 208 -17.81 -11.14 24.61
N TRP A 209 -16.73 -10.37 24.52
CA TRP A 209 -15.37 -10.82 24.84
C TRP A 209 -15.02 -10.72 26.33
N GLU A 210 -15.87 -10.10 27.15
CA GLU A 210 -15.60 -9.81 28.58
C GLU A 210 -15.27 -11.07 29.39
N ASN A 211 -15.88 -12.20 29.05
CA ASN A 211 -15.71 -13.49 29.74
C ASN A 211 -15.19 -14.59 28.80
N ASP A 212 -14.61 -14.25 27.65
CA ASP A 212 -13.98 -15.19 26.75
C ASP A 212 -12.49 -15.34 27.08
N PHE A 213 -12.15 -16.35 27.89
CA PHE A 213 -10.78 -16.64 28.30
C PHE A 213 -10.00 -17.48 27.30
N SER A 214 -10.55 -17.76 26.11
CA SER A 214 -9.81 -18.41 25.03
C SER A 214 -8.76 -17.47 24.44
N PRO A 215 -7.70 -18.02 23.82
CA PRO A 215 -6.69 -17.24 23.08
C PRO A 215 -7.31 -16.30 22.05
N ILE A 216 -6.62 -15.22 21.70
CA ILE A 216 -7.03 -14.31 20.62
C ILE A 216 -7.20 -15.10 19.32
N ASP A 217 -6.16 -15.81 18.92
CA ASP A 217 -6.16 -16.76 17.80
C ASP A 217 -5.29 -17.97 18.21
N PRO A 218 -5.84 -19.19 18.33
CA PRO A 218 -5.06 -20.35 18.72
C PRO A 218 -4.00 -20.76 17.69
N ASP A 219 -4.20 -20.38 16.41
CA ASP A 219 -3.28 -20.62 15.30
C ASP A 219 -2.44 -19.38 14.96
N GLY A 220 -2.51 -18.33 15.79
CA GLY A 220 -1.81 -17.06 15.63
C GLY A 220 -0.36 -17.10 16.07
N CYS A 221 0.22 -15.90 16.26
CA CYS A 221 1.59 -15.75 16.77
C CYS A 221 1.63 -15.94 18.32
N ASP A 222 2.84 -15.96 18.89
CA ASP A 222 3.02 -16.23 20.34
C ASP A 222 2.17 -15.35 21.24
N ILE A 223 2.03 -14.05 20.90
CA ILE A 223 1.20 -13.14 21.70
C ILE A 223 -0.28 -13.50 21.67
N ASP A 224 -0.75 -14.10 20.58
CA ASP A 224 -2.15 -14.50 20.42
C ASP A 224 -2.50 -15.72 21.28
N VAL A 225 -1.54 -16.65 21.40
CA VAL A 225 -1.70 -17.88 22.18
C VAL A 225 -1.72 -17.61 23.68
N ILE A 226 -0.87 -16.68 24.14
CA ILE A 226 -0.73 -16.37 25.57
C ILE A 226 -1.70 -15.29 26.06
N THR A 227 -2.39 -14.59 25.16
CA THR A 227 -3.32 -13.50 25.51
C THR A 227 -4.76 -13.95 25.29
N SER A 228 -5.58 -13.91 26.33
CA SER A 228 -7.02 -14.20 26.18
C SER A 228 -7.77 -12.99 25.60
N LYS A 229 -8.88 -13.27 24.91
CA LYS A 229 -9.81 -12.24 24.41
C LYS A 229 -10.35 -11.38 25.55
N ALA A 230 -10.69 -11.99 26.68
CA ALA A 230 -11.15 -11.27 27.89
C ALA A 230 -10.09 -10.28 28.41
N TYR A 231 -8.83 -10.69 28.46
CA TYR A 231 -7.75 -9.80 28.91
C TYR A 231 -7.53 -8.64 27.93
N LEU A 232 -7.48 -8.91 26.64
CA LEU A 232 -7.32 -7.85 25.63
C LEU A 232 -8.53 -6.90 25.61
N HIS A 233 -9.76 -7.41 25.78
CA HIS A 233 -10.95 -6.58 25.96
C HIS A 233 -10.82 -5.66 27.18
N HIS A 234 -10.38 -6.21 28.33
CA HIS A 234 -10.14 -5.43 29.55
C HIS A 234 -9.12 -4.32 29.31
N LEU A 235 -7.98 -4.60 28.66
CA LEU A 235 -6.95 -3.59 28.38
C LEU A 235 -7.49 -2.44 27.51
N PHE A 236 -8.29 -2.73 26.47
CA PHE A 236 -8.95 -1.68 25.68
C PHE A 236 -9.95 -0.85 26.49
N LYS A 237 -10.69 -1.50 27.40
CA LYS A 237 -11.63 -0.79 28.31
C LYS A 237 -10.90 0.11 29.31
N ALA A 238 -9.77 -0.34 29.82
CA ALA A 238 -8.93 0.41 30.73
C ALA A 238 -8.12 1.52 30.04
N GLY A 239 -8.04 1.52 28.69
CA GLY A 239 -7.27 2.51 27.93
C GLY A 239 -5.75 2.27 27.97
N GLU A 240 -5.33 1.04 28.25
CA GLU A 240 -3.91 0.67 28.34
C GLU A 240 -3.24 0.63 26.94
N LEU A 241 -2.05 1.21 26.85
CA LEU A 241 -1.25 1.20 25.61
C LEU A 241 -0.90 -0.22 25.16
N LEU A 242 -0.73 -1.14 26.10
CA LEU A 242 -0.46 -2.56 25.82
C LEU A 242 -1.53 -3.18 24.92
N ALA A 243 -2.80 -2.76 25.03
CA ALA A 243 -3.86 -3.24 24.14
C ALA A 243 -3.56 -2.95 22.67
N MET A 244 -3.10 -1.73 22.38
CA MET A 244 -2.77 -1.32 21.00
C MET A 244 -1.52 -2.04 20.48
N GLN A 245 -0.55 -2.32 21.35
CA GLN A 245 0.65 -3.08 21.00
C GLN A 245 0.29 -4.52 20.64
N ILE A 246 -0.43 -5.23 21.52
CA ILE A 246 -0.88 -6.61 21.26
C ILE A 246 -1.69 -6.68 19.96
N ALA A 247 -2.68 -5.83 19.80
CA ALA A 247 -3.54 -5.82 18.62
C ALA A 247 -2.77 -5.48 17.33
N SER A 248 -1.76 -4.62 17.39
CA SER A 248 -0.92 -4.30 16.22
C SER A 248 -0.01 -5.46 15.86
N ILE A 249 0.60 -6.14 16.83
CA ILE A 249 1.44 -7.33 16.61
C ILE A 249 0.59 -8.45 16.00
N HIS A 250 -0.58 -8.74 16.58
CA HIS A 250 -1.54 -9.71 16.05
C HIS A 250 -1.87 -9.43 14.57
N ASN A 251 -2.32 -8.22 14.26
CA ASN A 251 -2.71 -7.87 12.90
C ASN A 251 -1.55 -7.95 11.90
N LEU A 252 -0.35 -7.52 12.28
CA LEU A 252 0.84 -7.65 11.44
C LEU A 252 1.18 -9.12 11.19
N ALA A 253 1.18 -9.94 12.24
CA ALA A 253 1.42 -11.39 12.12
C ALA A 253 0.38 -12.06 11.22
N PHE A 254 -0.91 -11.71 11.37
CA PHE A 254 -1.98 -12.19 10.51
C PHE A 254 -1.76 -11.83 9.04
N TYR A 255 -1.43 -10.58 8.72
CA TYR A 255 -1.19 -10.15 7.33
C TYR A 255 0.03 -10.85 6.72
N LEU A 256 1.11 -11.01 7.48
CA LEU A 256 2.29 -11.75 7.02
C LEU A 256 1.97 -13.23 6.77
N ARG A 257 1.19 -13.87 7.66
CA ARG A 257 0.71 -15.23 7.46
C ARG A 257 -0.16 -15.34 6.21
N LEU A 258 -1.11 -14.42 6.01
CA LEU A 258 -2.00 -14.40 4.85
C LEU A 258 -1.22 -14.41 3.53
N VAL A 259 -0.21 -13.55 3.39
CA VAL A 259 0.59 -13.50 2.16
C VAL A 259 1.57 -14.66 2.03
N THR A 260 2.02 -15.25 3.13
CA THR A 260 2.81 -16.48 3.14
C THR A 260 1.98 -17.67 2.67
N ASP A 261 0.77 -17.82 3.19
CA ASP A 261 -0.17 -18.88 2.78
C ASP A 261 -0.56 -18.71 1.30
N ALA A 262 -0.83 -17.48 0.86
CA ALA A 262 -1.09 -17.18 -0.55
C ALA A 262 0.09 -17.62 -1.45
N ARG A 263 1.34 -17.33 -1.06
CA ARG A 263 2.53 -17.76 -1.80
C ARG A 263 2.63 -19.29 -1.85
N THR A 264 2.41 -19.96 -0.72
CA THR A 264 2.41 -21.43 -0.66
C THR A 264 1.40 -22.04 -1.62
N HIS A 265 0.17 -21.50 -1.66
CA HIS A 265 -0.88 -21.99 -2.55
C HIS A 265 -0.63 -21.64 -4.03
N ILE A 266 0.08 -20.54 -4.33
CA ILE A 266 0.56 -20.26 -5.69
C ILE A 266 1.58 -21.31 -6.13
N GLU A 267 2.55 -21.64 -5.28
CA GLU A 267 3.58 -22.65 -5.57
C GLU A 267 2.98 -24.06 -5.73
N GLN A 268 1.91 -24.39 -5.01
CA GLN A 268 1.16 -25.62 -5.11
C GLN A 268 0.18 -25.65 -6.32
N GLY A 269 -0.09 -24.51 -6.93
CA GLY A 269 -1.01 -24.39 -8.08
C GLY A 269 -2.49 -24.43 -7.72
N ASP A 270 -2.87 -24.24 -6.45
CA ASP A 270 -4.24 -24.31 -5.95
C ASP A 270 -4.75 -22.99 -5.31
N PHE A 271 -4.05 -21.87 -5.56
CA PHE A 271 -4.36 -20.57 -4.97
C PHE A 271 -5.82 -20.15 -5.15
N VAL A 272 -6.40 -20.32 -6.34
CA VAL A 272 -7.78 -19.91 -6.65
C VAL A 272 -8.79 -20.67 -5.78
N GLN A 273 -8.59 -21.96 -5.60
CA GLN A 273 -9.43 -22.83 -4.78
C GLN A 273 -9.31 -22.46 -3.29
N TRP A 274 -8.06 -22.28 -2.81
CA TRP A 274 -7.81 -21.84 -1.45
C TRP A 274 -8.40 -20.46 -1.18
N LYS A 275 -8.16 -19.48 -2.06
CA LYS A 275 -8.76 -18.13 -1.94
C LYS A 275 -10.29 -18.23 -1.80
N ALA A 276 -10.94 -18.98 -2.67
CA ALA A 276 -12.40 -19.16 -2.64
C ALA A 276 -12.90 -19.74 -1.29
N SER A 277 -12.11 -20.59 -0.64
CA SER A 277 -12.47 -21.19 0.65
C SER A 277 -12.38 -20.22 1.84
N VAL A 278 -11.52 -19.20 1.77
CA VAL A 278 -11.24 -18.28 2.90
C VAL A 278 -11.85 -16.90 2.72
N ILE A 279 -12.01 -16.40 1.48
CA ILE A 279 -12.32 -15.00 1.20
C ILE A 279 -13.65 -14.52 1.81
N GLU A 280 -14.66 -15.38 1.82
CA GLU A 280 -15.96 -15.04 2.40
C GLU A 280 -15.86 -14.86 3.92
N GLN A 281 -15.09 -15.73 4.58
CA GLN A 281 -14.92 -15.69 6.04
C GLN A 281 -14.14 -14.44 6.45
N LEU A 282 -13.09 -14.07 5.72
CA LEU A 282 -12.28 -12.86 5.98
C LEU A 282 -13.12 -11.57 6.04
N GLY A 283 -14.26 -11.52 5.35
CA GLY A 283 -15.18 -10.38 5.35
C GLY A 283 -16.18 -10.37 6.50
N ARG A 284 -16.33 -11.47 7.24
CA ARG A 284 -17.34 -11.56 8.31
C ARG A 284 -16.95 -10.72 9.53
N ARG A 285 -17.96 -10.32 10.29
CA ARG A 285 -17.77 -9.76 11.64
C ARG A 285 -18.17 -10.81 12.66
N ILE A 286 -17.28 -11.17 13.52
CA ILE A 286 -17.46 -12.16 14.56
C ILE A 286 -17.36 -11.54 15.95
#